data_4b465d37f77d0adcedc58932dcbed683
#
_entry.id   4b465d37f77d0adcedc58932dcbed683
#
_cell.length_a   1.000
_cell.length_b   1.000
_cell.length_c   1.000
_cell.angle_alpha   90.00
_cell.angle_beta   90.00
_cell.angle_gamma   90.00
#
_symmetry.space_group_name_H-M   'P 1'
#
loop_
_entity.id
_entity.type
_entity.pdbx_description
1 polymer ?
#
loop_
_entity_poly.entity_id
_entity_poly.type
_entity_poly.pdbx_seq_one_letter_code
_entity_poly.pdbx_strand_id
1 'polypeptide(L)' 'MALRFLGGSSGKNGSPRLWETDNEYIWQGYPVTDPEMLAEIAVPEGEIVVRVPKSLVTYLPKGENGVAD' A
#
# COMPACT_ATOMS: atom_id res chain seq x y z
N MET A 1 5.92 0.44 -18.82
CA MET A 1 6.11 0.43 -17.37
C MET A 1 5.93 -0.97 -16.84
N ALA A 2 6.85 -1.44 -16.05
CA ALA A 2 6.75 -2.78 -15.50
C ALA A 2 6.06 -2.74 -14.15
N LEU A 3 4.92 -3.39 -14.06
CA LEU A 3 4.19 -3.51 -12.81
C LEU A 3 4.30 -4.96 -12.37
N ARG A 4 4.83 -5.19 -11.18
CA ARG A 4 5.03 -6.53 -10.66
C ARG A 4 4.21 -6.75 -9.40
N PHE A 5 3.58 -7.89 -9.31
CA PHE A 5 2.78 -8.26 -8.14
C PHE A 5 3.70 -8.85 -7.09
N LEU A 6 3.66 -8.30 -5.88
CA LEU A 6 4.52 -8.80 -4.80
C LEU A 6 3.78 -9.71 -3.85
N GLY A 7 2.51 -9.44 -3.58
CA GLY A 7 1.77 -10.31 -2.68
C GLY A 7 0.49 -9.69 -2.20
N GLY A 8 -0.30 -10.49 -1.52
CA GLY A 8 -1.56 -10.06 -0.95
C GLY A 8 -2.68 -10.99 -1.33
N SER A 9 -3.88 -10.47 -1.29
CA SER A 9 -5.06 -11.26 -1.60
C SER A 9 -5.02 -11.77 -3.03
N SER A 10 -5.43 -12.99 -3.25
CA SER A 10 -5.38 -13.60 -4.56
C SER A 10 -6.73 -13.66 -5.26
N GLY A 11 -7.78 -13.17 -4.64
CA GLY A 11 -9.10 -13.22 -5.26
C GLY A 11 -9.26 -12.20 -6.37
N LYS A 12 -10.27 -12.39 -7.19
CA LYS A 12 -10.57 -11.47 -8.27
C LYS A 12 -10.78 -10.07 -7.78
N ASN A 13 -11.51 -9.93 -6.71
CA ASN A 13 -11.75 -8.65 -6.10
C ASN A 13 -10.78 -8.44 -4.96
N GLY A 14 -9.67 -9.11 -5.03
CA GLY A 14 -8.75 -9.14 -3.95
C GLY A 14 -8.10 -7.82 -3.67
N SER A 15 -8.24 -7.41 -2.49
CA SER A 15 -7.56 -6.31 -1.89
C SER A 15 -7.47 -6.71 -0.45
N PRO A 16 -6.37 -6.50 0.17
CA PRO A 16 -5.23 -5.66 -0.18
C PRO A 16 -4.17 -6.38 -0.99
N ARG A 17 -3.41 -5.61 -1.74
CA ARG A 17 -2.31 -6.14 -2.54
C ARG A 17 -1.16 -5.15 -2.56
N LEU A 18 0.01 -5.70 -2.76
CA LEU A 18 1.21 -4.88 -2.91
C LEU A 18 1.83 -5.18 -4.25
N TRP A 19 2.13 -4.12 -4.97
CA TRP A 19 2.76 -4.18 -6.29
C TRP A 19 4.00 -3.32 -6.28
N GLU A 20 4.80 -3.41 -7.31
CA GLU A 20 5.91 -2.48 -7.45
C GLU A 20 6.12 -2.12 -8.91
N THR A 21 6.66 -0.95 -9.11
CA THR A 21 7.24 -0.55 -10.38
C THR A 21 8.74 -0.49 -10.18
N ASP A 22 9.43 0.06 -11.17
CA ASP A 22 10.89 0.17 -11.03
C ASP A 22 11.30 1.11 -9.92
N ASN A 23 10.45 2.09 -9.62
CA ASN A 23 10.82 3.13 -8.66
C ASN A 23 9.91 3.23 -7.46
N GLU A 24 8.80 2.52 -7.44
CA GLU A 24 7.79 2.75 -6.42
C GLU A 24 7.15 1.46 -5.97
N TYR A 25 6.66 1.47 -4.75
CA TYR A 25 5.72 0.46 -4.29
C TYR A 25 4.32 1.01 -4.43
N ILE A 26 3.41 0.18 -4.91
CA ILE A 26 2.02 0.56 -5.10
C ILE A 26 1.19 -0.27 -4.12
N TRP A 27 0.55 0.40 -3.18
CA TRP A 27 -0.25 -0.27 -2.15
C TRP A 27 -1.70 -0.19 -2.54
N GLN A 28 -2.33 -1.33 -2.63
CA GLN A 28 -3.74 -1.41 -2.99
C GLN A 28 -4.53 -1.76 -1.75
N GLY A 29 -5.44 -0.89 -1.36
CA GLY A 29 -6.24 -1.09 -0.17
C GLY A 29 -7.51 -0.28 -0.27
N TYR A 30 -8.15 -0.10 0.86
CA TYR A 30 -9.41 0.66 0.90
C TYR A 30 -9.14 2.09 1.29
N PRO A 31 -9.88 3.04 0.72
CA PRO A 31 -9.66 4.44 1.09
C PRO A 31 -10.03 4.67 2.54
N VAL A 32 -9.27 5.52 3.19
CA VAL A 32 -9.60 5.97 4.53
C VAL A 32 -10.71 7.00 4.42
N THR A 33 -11.82 6.75 5.12
CA THR A 33 -12.96 7.65 5.06
C THR A 33 -13.32 8.25 6.42
N ASP A 34 -12.66 7.82 7.46
CA ASP A 34 -12.91 8.32 8.80
C ASP A 34 -12.49 9.78 8.90
N PRO A 35 -13.44 10.71 9.17
CA PRO A 35 -13.07 12.13 9.17
C PRO A 35 -12.07 12.51 10.23
N GLU A 36 -12.10 11.86 11.37
CA GLU A 36 -11.12 12.18 12.40
C GLU A 36 -9.72 11.80 11.97
N MET A 37 -9.62 10.64 11.35
CA MET A 37 -8.34 10.17 10.87
C MET A 37 -7.82 11.06 9.75
N LEU A 38 -8.69 11.42 8.83
CA LEU A 38 -8.29 12.28 7.73
C LEU A 38 -7.86 13.66 8.22
N ALA A 39 -8.52 14.18 9.25
CA ALA A 39 -8.14 15.46 9.81
C ALA A 39 -6.77 15.40 10.46
N GLU A 40 -6.50 14.30 11.13
CA GLU A 40 -5.22 14.16 11.80
C GLU A 40 -4.07 14.01 10.82
N ILE A 41 -4.31 13.28 9.73
CA ILE A 41 -3.28 13.09 8.71
C ILE A 41 -3.05 14.37 7.92
N ALA A 42 -4.08 15.18 7.76
CA ALA A 42 -3.99 16.43 7.00
C ALA A 42 -3.59 16.17 5.55
N VAL A 43 -4.46 15.48 4.83
CA VAL A 43 -4.18 15.04 3.46
C VAL A 43 -4.21 16.24 2.53
N PRO A 44 -3.13 16.48 1.78
CA PRO A 44 -3.13 17.57 0.83
C PRO A 44 -4.05 17.27 -0.36
N GLU A 45 -4.42 18.33 -1.02
CA GLU A 45 -5.25 18.19 -2.22
C GLU A 45 -4.50 17.38 -3.27
N GLY A 46 -5.22 16.48 -3.91
CA GLY A 46 -4.61 15.61 -4.92
C GLY A 46 -4.06 14.33 -4.39
N GLU A 47 -4.04 14.16 -3.07
CA GLU A 47 -3.57 12.90 -2.46
C GLU A 47 -4.73 12.16 -1.84
N ILE A 48 -4.59 10.87 -1.75
CA ILE A 48 -5.53 10.03 -1.02
C ILE A 48 -4.74 9.16 -0.07
N VAL A 49 -5.42 8.65 0.94
CA VAL A 49 -4.80 7.69 1.85
C VAL A 49 -5.59 6.39 1.80
N VAL A 50 -4.87 5.30 1.88
CA VAL A 50 -5.50 3.98 1.87
C VAL A 50 -5.08 3.24 3.13
N ARG A 51 -5.90 2.29 3.50
CA ARG A 51 -5.61 1.43 4.64
C ARG A 51 -5.32 0.04 4.13
N VAL A 52 -4.27 -0.56 4.67
CA VAL A 52 -3.90 -1.94 4.34
C VAL A 52 -3.58 -2.65 5.64
N PRO A 53 -3.73 -3.97 5.70
CA PRO A 53 -3.34 -4.70 6.90
C PRO A 53 -1.85 -4.58 7.14
N LYS A 54 -1.47 -4.61 8.40
CA LYS A 54 -0.06 -4.55 8.74
C LYS A 54 0.72 -5.71 8.15
N SER A 55 0.06 -6.85 8.00
CA SER A 55 0.74 -8.02 7.45
C SER A 55 1.20 -7.84 6.01
N LEU A 56 0.68 -6.85 5.33
CA LEU A 56 1.05 -6.66 3.93
C LEU A 56 2.51 -6.29 3.77
N VAL A 57 3.12 -5.73 4.81
CA VAL A 57 4.54 -5.37 4.72
C VAL A 57 5.44 -6.59 4.59
N THR A 58 4.96 -7.77 4.92
CA THR A 58 5.77 -8.97 4.77
C THR A 58 6.10 -9.30 3.32
N TYR A 59 5.39 -8.70 2.38
CA TYR A 59 5.64 -8.95 0.97
C TYR A 59 6.67 -8.00 0.37
N LEU A 60 7.16 -7.04 1.15
CA LEU A 60 8.23 -6.17 0.68
C LEU A 60 9.50 -6.99 0.50
N PRO A 61 10.25 -6.72 -0.58
CA PRO A 61 11.49 -7.46 -0.78
C PRO A 61 12.46 -7.22 0.36
N LYS A 62 13.05 -8.29 0.83
CA LYS A 62 13.96 -8.21 1.95
C LYS A 62 15.27 -7.58 1.53
N GLY A 63 15.80 -6.76 2.41
CA GLY A 63 17.08 -6.17 2.15
C GLY A 63 17.05 -4.94 1.29
N GLU A 64 15.90 -4.62 0.74
CA GLU A 64 15.76 -3.41 -0.02
C GLU A 64 15.34 -2.29 0.89
N ASN A 65 15.91 -1.13 0.70
CA ASN A 65 15.51 0.05 1.43
C ASN A 65 15.70 -0.03 2.93
N GLY A 66 16.35 -1.05 3.41
CA GLY A 66 16.54 -1.18 4.82
C GLY A 66 15.27 -1.32 5.60
N VAL A 67 14.22 -1.72 4.96
CA VAL A 67 12.94 -1.77 5.63
C VAL A 67 12.84 -2.92 6.60
N ALA A 68 13.61 -3.91 6.38
CA ALA A 68 13.48 -5.12 7.14
C ALA A 68 13.84 -4.96 8.59
N ASP A 69 14.32 -3.87 8.97
CA ASP A 69 14.71 -3.74 10.35
C ASP A 69 13.86 -2.94 11.22
#